data_391246dde4c0b00459b6c4143dd3176c
#
_entry.id   391246dde4c0b00459b6c4143dd3176c
#
_cell.length_a   1.000
_cell.length_b   1.000
_cell.length_c   1.000
_cell.angle_alpha   90.00
_cell.angle_beta   90.00
_cell.angle_gamma   90.00
#
_symmetry.space_group_name_H-M   'P 1'
#
loop_
_entity.id
_entity.type
_entity.pdbx_description
1 polymer ?
#
loop_
_entity_poly.entity_id
_entity_poly.type
_entity_poly.pdbx_seq_one_letter_code
_entity_poly.pdbx_strand_id
1 'polypeptide(L)'
;MKKPDLLVLIAIWEFFTAFIAFIGIVAIALFAIPAVLGAWGNWSGYYNGMMWNTGDMPRVACIFGLSVGIFILLCYLALAIIGGIGLLTGKEWGRITAIVHSAMSVFCPPIGTVIGILSLVYLTKTEVKEYFIPQPKA
;
A
#
# COMPACT_ATOMS: atom_id res chain seq x y z
N MET A 1 5.83 -14.84 26.84
CA MET A 1 4.54 -15.09 26.15
C MET A 1 4.82 -15.63 24.77
N LYS A 2 4.09 -16.67 24.29
CA LYS A 2 4.20 -17.17 22.91
C LYS A 2 3.68 -16.10 21.95
N LYS A 3 4.38 -15.88 20.84
CA LYS A 3 3.86 -15.02 19.76
C LYS A 3 2.54 -15.59 19.25
N PRO A 4 1.48 -14.78 19.14
CA PRO A 4 0.23 -15.26 18.54
C PRO A 4 0.46 -15.67 17.08
N ASP A 5 0.05 -16.86 16.68
CA ASP A 5 0.34 -17.44 15.35
C ASP A 5 -0.20 -16.60 14.21
N LEU A 6 -1.38 -15.97 14.38
CA LEU A 6 -1.99 -15.06 13.40
C LEU A 6 -1.18 -13.79 13.18
N LEU A 7 -0.36 -13.36 14.14
CA LEU A 7 0.46 -12.15 14.02
C LEU A 7 1.55 -12.32 12.95
N VAL A 8 2.11 -13.52 12.85
CA VAL A 8 3.08 -13.87 11.81
C VAL A 8 2.41 -13.88 10.45
N LEU A 9 1.18 -14.39 10.36
CA LEU A 9 0.41 -14.40 9.10
C LEU A 9 0.12 -12.98 8.62
N ILE A 10 -0.26 -12.07 9.52
CA ILE A 10 -0.48 -10.66 9.18
C ILE A 10 0.84 -10.01 8.72
N ALA A 11 1.96 -10.28 9.39
CA ALA A 11 3.25 -9.76 8.97
C ALA A 11 3.66 -10.25 7.56
N ILE A 12 3.41 -11.52 7.23
CA ILE A 12 3.63 -12.06 5.89
C ILE A 12 2.75 -11.32 4.87
N TRP A 13 1.50 -11.06 5.20
CA TRP A 13 0.59 -10.29 4.34
C TRP A 13 1.10 -8.87 4.10
N GLU A 14 1.62 -8.20 5.13
CA GLU A 14 2.23 -6.87 5.00
C GLU A 14 3.39 -6.87 3.99
N PHE A 15 4.29 -7.85 4.07
CA PHE A 15 5.39 -7.97 3.11
C PHE A 15 4.92 -8.34 1.70
N PHE A 16 3.88 -9.15 1.58
CA PHE A 16 3.30 -9.49 0.28
C PHE A 16 2.68 -8.26 -0.39
N THR A 17 1.92 -7.45 0.33
CA THR A 17 1.35 -6.20 -0.19
C THR A 17 2.44 -5.16 -0.50
N ALA A 18 3.52 -5.09 0.29
CA ALA A 18 4.68 -4.27 -0.02
C ALA A 18 5.34 -4.68 -1.34
N PHE A 19 5.48 -5.97 -1.58
CA PHE A 19 6.04 -6.49 -2.83
C PHE A 19 5.17 -6.16 -4.04
N ILE A 20 3.84 -6.29 -3.93
CA ILE A 20 2.90 -5.89 -4.99
C ILE A 20 2.97 -4.39 -5.26
N ALA A 21 3.02 -3.55 -4.21
CA ALA A 21 3.15 -2.11 -4.36
C ALA A 21 4.47 -1.73 -5.06
N PHE A 22 5.56 -2.40 -4.73
CA PHE A 22 6.85 -2.21 -5.39
C PHE A 22 6.78 -2.55 -6.89
N ILE A 23 6.18 -3.70 -7.25
CA ILE A 23 5.97 -4.06 -8.66
C ILE A 23 5.12 -3.00 -9.37
N GLY A 24 4.07 -2.50 -8.72
CA GLY A 24 3.22 -1.43 -9.26
C GLY A 24 4.03 -0.15 -9.56
N ILE A 25 4.90 0.27 -8.66
CA ILE A 25 5.78 1.45 -8.86
C ILE A 25 6.71 1.21 -10.05
N VAL A 26 7.35 0.04 -10.13
CA VAL A 26 8.23 -0.33 -11.25
C VAL A 26 7.47 -0.35 -12.57
N ALA A 27 6.26 -0.92 -12.59
CA ALA A 27 5.42 -0.93 -13.77
C ALA A 27 5.04 0.49 -14.25
N ILE A 28 4.68 1.37 -13.32
CA ILE A 28 4.40 2.78 -13.64
C ILE A 28 5.65 3.45 -14.22
N ALA A 29 6.82 3.24 -13.62
CA ALA A 29 8.07 3.83 -14.08
C ALA A 29 8.47 3.34 -15.47
N LEU A 30 8.30 2.05 -15.77
CA LEU A 30 8.73 1.46 -17.04
C LEU A 30 7.71 1.66 -18.17
N PHE A 31 6.42 1.73 -17.87
CA PHE A 31 5.38 1.75 -18.88
C PHE A 31 4.60 3.06 -18.93
N ALA A 32 4.08 3.53 -17.80
CA ALA A 32 3.19 4.68 -17.79
C ALA A 32 3.94 6.01 -17.99
N ILE A 33 5.10 6.20 -17.37
CA ILE A 33 5.90 7.41 -17.53
C ILE A 33 6.40 7.55 -18.97
N PRO A 34 7.05 6.56 -19.61
CA PRO A 34 7.47 6.67 -21.00
C PRO A 34 6.29 6.87 -21.97
N ALA A 35 5.15 6.23 -21.72
CA ALA A 35 3.96 6.42 -22.54
C ALA A 35 3.46 7.88 -22.52
N VAL A 36 3.38 8.49 -21.32
CA VAL A 36 2.96 9.89 -21.16
C VAL A 36 3.98 10.88 -21.77
N LEU A 37 5.27 10.55 -21.68
CA LEU A 37 6.35 11.36 -22.28
C LEU A 37 6.46 11.18 -23.80
N GLY A 38 5.71 10.25 -24.40
CA GLY A 38 5.74 9.98 -25.84
C GLY A 38 6.94 9.18 -26.31
N ALA A 39 7.68 8.54 -25.41
CA ALA A 39 8.85 7.74 -25.75
C ALA A 39 8.54 6.47 -26.55
N TRP A 40 7.29 6.01 -26.55
CA TRP A 40 6.82 4.81 -27.23
C TRP A 40 6.15 5.10 -28.60
N GLY A 41 6.54 6.20 -29.27
CA GLY A 41 6.00 6.57 -30.58
C GLY A 41 4.61 7.21 -30.49
N ASN A 42 3.95 7.42 -31.65
CA ASN A 42 2.71 8.17 -31.79
C ASN A 42 1.45 7.55 -31.14
N TRP A 43 1.56 7.08 -29.91
CA TRP A 43 0.38 6.76 -29.09
C TRP A 43 -0.51 7.99 -28.88
N SER A 44 0.09 9.20 -28.96
CA SER A 44 -0.65 10.47 -28.97
C SER A 44 -1.70 10.57 -30.08
N GLY A 45 -1.47 9.95 -31.24
CA GLY A 45 -2.43 9.92 -32.34
C GLY A 45 -3.69 9.11 -32.03
N TYR A 46 -3.58 8.06 -31.24
CA TYR A 46 -4.72 7.21 -30.86
C TYR A 46 -5.61 7.89 -29.81
N TYR A 47 -5.01 8.59 -28.87
CA TYR A 47 -5.75 9.33 -27.82
C TYR A 47 -6.28 10.68 -28.30
N ASN A 48 -5.62 11.38 -29.23
CA ASN A 48 -6.11 12.63 -29.81
C ASN A 48 -7.37 12.43 -30.67
N GLY A 49 -7.56 11.24 -31.26
CA GLY A 49 -8.76 10.93 -32.05
C GLY A 49 -10.00 10.58 -31.22
N MET A 50 -9.82 10.20 -29.95
CA MET A 50 -10.91 9.56 -29.20
C MET A 50 -11.56 10.42 -28.12
N MET A 51 -10.95 11.45 -27.58
CA MET A 51 -11.55 12.14 -26.44
C MET A 51 -11.44 13.66 -26.29
N TRP A 52 -10.39 14.35 -26.65
CA TRP A 52 -10.26 15.75 -26.25
C TRP A 52 -9.33 16.53 -27.17
N ASN A 53 -9.90 17.38 -28.01
CA ASN A 53 -9.17 18.37 -28.81
C ASN A 53 -8.83 19.62 -27.98
N THR A 54 -8.26 19.45 -26.81
CA THR A 54 -7.94 20.54 -25.85
C THR A 54 -6.47 20.55 -25.45
N GLY A 55 -5.56 20.71 -26.43
CA GLY A 55 -4.16 21.08 -26.18
C GLY A 55 -3.41 20.19 -25.14
N ASP A 56 -2.50 20.79 -24.40
CA ASP A 56 -1.61 20.10 -23.43
C ASP A 56 -2.29 19.71 -22.10
N MET A 57 -3.53 20.11 -21.86
CA MET A 57 -4.28 19.82 -20.63
C MET A 57 -4.36 18.34 -20.26
N PRO A 58 -4.61 17.39 -21.19
CA PRO A 58 -4.67 15.96 -20.84
C PRO A 58 -3.33 15.43 -20.36
N ARG A 59 -2.23 15.88 -20.95
CA ARG A 59 -0.87 15.45 -20.58
C ARG A 59 -0.50 15.91 -19.17
N VAL A 60 -0.78 17.16 -18.82
CA VAL A 60 -0.56 17.73 -17.48
C VAL A 60 -1.39 16.97 -16.44
N ALA A 61 -2.66 16.70 -16.72
CA ALA A 61 -3.53 15.93 -15.83
C ALA A 61 -3.02 14.50 -15.62
N CYS A 62 -2.52 13.83 -16.66
CA CYS A 62 -1.92 12.50 -16.54
C CYS A 62 -0.63 12.53 -15.71
N ILE A 63 0.26 13.50 -15.92
CA ILE A 63 1.49 13.66 -15.13
C ILE A 63 1.15 13.88 -13.66
N PHE A 64 0.20 14.78 -13.38
CA PHE A 64 -0.24 15.04 -12.02
C PHE A 64 -0.84 13.79 -11.37
N GLY A 65 -1.75 13.10 -12.06
CA GLY A 65 -2.35 11.85 -11.58
C GLY A 65 -1.33 10.76 -11.30
N LEU A 66 -0.35 10.58 -12.19
CA LEU A 66 0.77 9.63 -11.99
C LEU A 66 1.63 10.01 -10.78
N SER A 67 1.95 11.29 -10.61
CA SER A 67 2.74 11.77 -9.48
C SER A 67 2.05 11.51 -8.15
N VAL A 68 0.76 11.80 -8.05
CA VAL A 68 -0.07 11.52 -6.87
C VAL A 68 -0.17 10.00 -6.65
N GLY A 69 -0.38 9.22 -7.69
CA GLY A 69 -0.45 7.76 -7.62
C GLY A 69 0.85 7.14 -7.10
N ILE A 70 2.00 7.57 -7.62
CA ILE A 70 3.32 7.12 -7.14
C ILE A 70 3.52 7.49 -5.68
N PHE A 71 3.17 8.72 -5.29
CA PHE A 71 3.29 9.17 -3.91
C PHE A 71 2.44 8.30 -2.94
N ILE A 72 1.19 8.01 -3.30
CA ILE A 72 0.33 7.12 -2.52
C ILE A 72 0.93 5.72 -2.41
N LEU A 73 1.43 5.15 -3.52
CA LEU A 73 2.06 3.83 -3.52
C LEU A 73 3.32 3.78 -2.68
N LEU A 74 4.13 4.84 -2.68
CA LEU A 74 5.32 4.94 -1.83
C LEU A 74 4.95 5.00 -0.35
N CYS A 75 3.93 5.78 0.02
CA CYS A 75 3.43 5.82 1.39
C CYS A 75 2.89 4.45 1.81
N TYR A 76 2.12 3.79 0.95
CA TYR A 76 1.57 2.47 1.19
C TYR A 76 2.68 1.41 1.37
N LEU A 77 3.69 1.42 0.51
CA LEU A 77 4.87 0.57 0.60
C LEU A 77 5.62 0.77 1.92
N ALA A 78 5.86 2.02 2.31
CA ALA A 78 6.55 2.35 3.55
C ALA A 78 5.77 1.85 4.78
N LEU A 79 4.46 2.08 4.83
CA LEU A 79 3.60 1.61 5.91
C LEU A 79 3.59 0.09 6.02
N ALA A 80 3.52 -0.63 4.89
CA ALA A 80 3.55 -2.08 4.86
C ALA A 80 4.88 -2.65 5.41
N ILE A 81 6.01 -2.10 4.98
CA ILE A 81 7.34 -2.55 5.45
C ILE A 81 7.50 -2.25 6.95
N ILE A 82 7.21 -1.02 7.37
CA ILE A 82 7.33 -0.59 8.77
C ILE A 82 6.39 -1.41 9.64
N GLY A 83 5.13 -1.59 9.23
CA GLY A 83 4.14 -2.42 9.92
C GLY A 83 4.59 -3.86 10.08
N GLY A 84 5.03 -4.50 8.99
CA GLY A 84 5.53 -5.87 8.99
C GLY A 84 6.72 -6.09 9.93
N ILE A 85 7.74 -5.22 9.85
CA ILE A 85 8.90 -5.27 10.75
C ILE A 85 8.49 -5.04 12.20
N GLY A 86 7.61 -4.05 12.44
CA GLY A 86 7.13 -3.71 13.77
C GLY A 86 6.35 -4.85 14.43
N LEU A 87 5.51 -5.55 13.68
CA LEU A 87 4.77 -6.74 14.14
C LEU A 87 5.74 -7.87 14.51
N LEU A 88 6.76 -8.11 13.69
CA LEU A 88 7.76 -9.17 13.96
C LEU A 88 8.64 -8.85 15.17
N THR A 89 8.96 -7.58 15.40
CA THR A 89 9.77 -7.12 16.52
C THR A 89 8.97 -6.95 17.82
N GLY A 90 7.65 -7.11 17.78
CA GLY A 90 6.78 -6.99 18.95
C GLY A 90 6.72 -5.59 19.56
N LYS A 91 6.92 -4.54 18.74
CA LYS A 91 6.87 -3.14 19.19
C LYS A 91 5.48 -2.55 18.99
N GLU A 92 5.02 -1.74 19.94
CA GLU A 92 3.69 -1.14 19.91
C GLU A 92 3.45 -0.25 18.68
N TRP A 93 4.46 0.52 18.28
CA TRP A 93 4.36 1.35 17.08
C TRP A 93 4.11 0.53 15.79
N GLY A 94 4.68 -0.70 15.71
CA GLY A 94 4.44 -1.60 14.59
C GLY A 94 2.98 -2.05 14.51
N ARG A 95 2.35 -2.32 15.65
CA ARG A 95 0.91 -2.63 15.72
C ARG A 95 0.06 -1.46 15.21
N ILE A 96 0.36 -0.24 15.65
CA ILE A 96 -0.37 0.96 15.22
C ILE A 96 -0.22 1.17 13.72
N THR A 97 1.01 1.05 13.19
CA THR A 97 1.28 1.19 11.75
C THR A 97 0.55 0.12 10.93
N ALA A 98 0.53 -1.12 11.40
CA ALA A 98 -0.19 -2.20 10.74
C ALA A 98 -1.72 -1.98 10.77
N ILE A 99 -2.27 -1.40 11.82
CA ILE A 99 -3.69 -1.01 11.90
C ILE A 99 -4.00 0.06 10.85
N VAL A 100 -3.16 1.08 10.72
CA VAL A 100 -3.33 2.14 9.71
C VAL A 100 -3.26 1.56 8.30
N HIS A 101 -2.26 0.71 8.01
CA HIS A 101 -2.11 0.06 6.72
C HIS A 101 -3.30 -0.86 6.41
N SER A 102 -3.77 -1.65 7.39
CA SER A 102 -4.95 -2.51 7.24
C SER A 102 -6.21 -1.69 6.95
N ALA A 103 -6.39 -0.53 7.57
CA ALA A 103 -7.49 0.38 7.29
C ALA A 103 -7.45 0.90 5.84
N MET A 104 -6.27 1.23 5.33
CA MET A 104 -6.10 1.62 3.93
C MET A 104 -6.38 0.45 2.98
N SER A 105 -6.00 -0.77 3.36
CA SER A 105 -6.21 -1.99 2.56
C SER A 105 -7.69 -2.33 2.39
N VAL A 106 -8.57 -1.90 3.29
CA VAL A 106 -10.03 -2.09 3.17
C VAL A 106 -10.60 -1.47 1.88
N PHE A 107 -9.98 -0.40 1.38
CA PHE A 107 -10.40 0.25 0.14
C PHE A 107 -9.93 -0.48 -1.14
N CYS A 108 -9.15 -1.56 -1.01
CA CYS A 108 -8.67 -2.37 -2.15
C CYS A 108 -9.47 -3.69 -2.27
N PRO A 109 -10.67 -3.69 -2.91
CA PRO A 109 -11.46 -4.90 -3.08
C PRO A 109 -10.81 -5.87 -4.11
N PRO A 110 -11.08 -7.19 -4.03
CA PRO A 110 -11.85 -7.88 -2.97
C PRO A 110 -10.97 -8.42 -1.82
N ILE A 111 -9.70 -8.72 -2.09
CA ILE A 111 -8.83 -9.44 -1.14
C ILE A 111 -8.36 -8.50 -0.01
N GLY A 112 -7.99 -7.27 -0.35
CA GLY A 112 -7.53 -6.27 0.61
C GLY A 112 -8.60 -5.94 1.65
N THR A 113 -9.87 -5.86 1.24
CA THR A 113 -10.99 -5.61 2.15
C THR A 113 -11.14 -6.72 3.19
N VAL A 114 -11.14 -7.98 2.76
CA VAL A 114 -11.31 -9.12 3.67
C VAL A 114 -10.17 -9.21 4.67
N ILE A 115 -8.93 -9.18 4.18
CA ILE A 115 -7.76 -9.32 5.03
C ILE A 115 -7.54 -8.07 5.87
N GLY A 116 -7.81 -6.87 5.33
CA GLY A 116 -7.77 -5.61 6.06
C GLY A 116 -8.71 -5.62 7.27
N ILE A 117 -9.97 -6.05 7.10
CA ILE A 117 -10.93 -6.17 8.20
C ILE A 117 -10.48 -7.21 9.22
N LEU A 118 -10.05 -8.40 8.76
CA LEU A 118 -9.55 -9.44 9.66
C LEU A 118 -8.35 -8.97 10.48
N SER A 119 -7.40 -8.29 9.84
CA SER A 119 -6.24 -7.71 10.51
C SER A 119 -6.63 -6.64 11.52
N LEU A 120 -7.54 -5.74 11.17
CA LEU A 120 -8.06 -4.72 12.09
C LEU A 120 -8.70 -5.35 13.33
N VAL A 121 -9.63 -6.29 13.14
CA VAL A 121 -10.32 -6.97 14.24
C VAL A 121 -9.32 -7.73 15.13
N TYR A 122 -8.33 -8.37 14.51
CA TYR A 122 -7.35 -9.15 15.26
C TYR A 122 -6.38 -8.26 16.05
N LEU A 123 -5.82 -7.21 15.42
CA LEU A 123 -4.85 -6.30 16.06
C LEU A 123 -5.48 -5.43 17.14
N THR A 124 -6.80 -5.25 17.15
CA THR A 124 -7.53 -4.51 18.19
C THR A 124 -7.93 -5.36 19.39
N LYS A 125 -7.80 -6.72 19.32
CA LYS A 125 -8.10 -7.59 20.45
C LYS A 125 -7.21 -7.28 21.66
N THR A 126 -7.81 -7.34 22.85
CA THR A 126 -7.13 -7.05 24.13
C THR A 126 -5.91 -7.95 24.35
N GLU A 127 -6.03 -9.24 24.01
CA GLU A 127 -4.94 -10.23 24.13
C GLU A 127 -3.72 -9.85 23.28
N VAL A 128 -3.94 -9.35 22.07
CA VAL A 128 -2.87 -8.90 21.16
C VAL A 128 -2.29 -7.59 21.65
N LYS A 129 -3.13 -6.68 22.15
CA LYS A 129 -2.68 -5.42 22.75
C LYS A 129 -1.75 -5.65 23.95
N GLU A 130 -2.08 -6.57 24.84
CA GLU A 130 -1.27 -6.93 26.01
C GLU A 130 0.10 -7.52 25.63
N TYR A 131 0.20 -8.20 24.48
CA TYR A 131 1.48 -8.71 23.98
C TYR A 131 2.47 -7.58 23.63
N PHE A 132 1.97 -6.45 23.12
CA PHE A 132 2.79 -5.31 22.70
C PHE A 132 3.06 -4.30 23.82
N ILE A 133 2.22 -4.27 24.86
CA ILE A 133 2.39 -3.37 26.00
C ILE A 133 3.04 -4.16 27.14
N PRO A 134 4.29 -3.83 27.54
CA PRO A 134 4.89 -4.48 28.71
C PRO A 134 4.01 -4.21 29.94
N GLN A 135 3.46 -5.27 30.51
CA GLN A 135 2.77 -5.15 31.80
C GLN A 135 3.80 -4.68 32.84
N PRO A 136 3.49 -3.65 33.65
CA PRO A 136 4.34 -3.32 34.77
C PRO A 136 4.42 -4.56 35.65
N LYS A 137 5.64 -5.05 35.87
CA LYS A 137 5.86 -6.13 36.84
C LYS A 137 5.43 -5.60 38.21
N ALA A 138 4.32 -6.13 38.71
CA ALA A 138 3.91 -5.93 40.10
C ALA A 138 4.95 -6.57 41.06
#